data_b3b674c6062560dd8350611f24817cb4
#
_entry.id   b3b674c6062560dd8350611f24817cb4
#
_cell.length_a   1.000
_cell.length_b   1.000
_cell.length_c   1.000
_cell.angle_alpha   90.00
_cell.angle_beta   90.00
_cell.angle_gamma   90.00
#
_symmetry.space_group_name_H-M   'P 1'
#
loop_
_entity.id
_entity.type
_entity.pdbx_description
1 polymer ?
#
loop_
_entity_poly.entity_id
_entity_poly.type
_entity_poly.pdbx_seq_one_letter_code
_entity_poly.pdbx_strand_id
1 'polypeptide(L)'
;MLFRSVLGAVGAVVGAVVANLVGNATGAANTTEPSLALGYLLAVLGWLAGPGGYDMFITEWLGKPRPVENQKGFARYFRFNTDHKGVGVQYLVTFFALLLVGGLFAMLIRAEHMGPTKTIVDANQYNYIMSMHGIVMVAVAVATITGGFANFLVPIMVGAEDVA
;
A
#
# COMPACT_ATOMS: atom_id res chain seq x y z
N MET A 1 -16.71 9.52 -1.60
CA MET A 1 -15.36 9.07 -1.89
C MET A 1 -14.35 9.62 -0.88
N LEU A 2 -14.21 10.94 -0.79
CA LEU A 2 -13.32 11.61 0.17
C LEU A 2 -13.51 11.11 1.61
N PHE A 3 -14.75 10.92 2.05
CA PHE A 3 -15.08 10.45 3.40
C PHE A 3 -14.49 9.06 3.72
N ARG A 4 -14.53 8.10 2.80
CA ARG A 4 -13.98 6.76 3.02
C ARG A 4 -12.45 6.76 3.04
N SER A 5 -11.81 7.57 2.18
CA SER A 5 -10.35 7.72 2.21
C SER A 5 -9.88 8.43 3.48
N VAL A 6 -10.65 9.43 3.95
CA VAL A 6 -10.40 10.07 5.24
C VAL A 6 -10.58 9.07 6.39
N LEU A 7 -11.60 8.22 6.34
CA LEU A 7 -11.82 7.17 7.35
C LEU A 7 -10.64 6.18 7.39
N GLY A 8 -10.09 5.81 6.23
CA GLY A 8 -8.89 4.97 6.15
C GLY A 8 -7.67 5.65 6.76
N ALA A 9 -7.45 6.92 6.48
CA ALA A 9 -6.35 7.70 7.05
C ALA A 9 -6.54 7.86 8.58
N VAL A 10 -7.74 8.15 9.04
CA VAL A 10 -8.06 8.22 10.48
C VAL A 10 -7.82 6.87 11.15
N GLY A 11 -8.26 5.76 10.53
CA GLY A 11 -8.00 4.40 11.03
C GLY A 11 -6.51 4.10 11.16
N ALA A 12 -5.70 4.52 10.19
CA ALA A 12 -4.25 4.37 10.23
C ALA A 12 -3.62 5.15 11.41
N VAL A 13 -4.04 6.40 11.60
CA VAL A 13 -3.55 7.25 12.71
C VAL A 13 -3.98 6.67 14.06
N VAL A 14 -5.25 6.29 14.20
CA VAL A 14 -5.76 5.66 15.43
C VAL A 14 -5.02 4.37 15.73
N GLY A 15 -4.77 3.52 14.73
CA GLY A 15 -4.00 2.29 14.88
C GLY A 15 -2.58 2.56 15.40
N ALA A 16 -1.89 3.55 14.85
CA ALA A 16 -0.56 3.94 15.30
C ALA A 16 -0.55 4.48 16.73
N VAL A 17 -1.55 5.30 17.10
CA VAL A 17 -1.69 5.85 18.47
C VAL A 17 -1.97 4.72 19.47
N VAL A 18 -2.89 3.80 19.17
CA VAL A 18 -3.21 2.65 20.03
C VAL A 18 -1.97 1.78 20.24
N ALA A 19 -1.19 1.52 19.18
CA ALA A 19 0.04 0.73 19.29
C ALA A 19 1.07 1.40 20.22
N ASN A 20 1.23 2.72 20.11
CA ASN A 20 2.11 3.46 21.03
C ASN A 20 1.63 3.42 22.49
N LEU A 21 0.32 3.58 22.71
CA LEU A 21 -0.25 3.51 24.06
C LEU A 21 -0.08 2.12 24.66
N VAL A 22 -0.32 1.07 23.91
CA VAL A 22 -0.13 -0.32 24.38
C VAL A 22 1.35 -0.59 24.64
N GLY A 23 2.25 -0.15 23.77
CA GLY A 23 3.69 -0.28 23.95
C GLY A 23 4.17 0.40 25.23
N ASN A 24 3.69 1.61 25.52
CA ASN A 24 4.00 2.33 26.75
C ASN A 24 3.41 1.66 27.99
N ALA A 25 2.18 1.15 27.93
CA ALA A 25 1.50 0.51 29.04
C ALA A 25 2.11 -0.85 29.42
N THR A 26 2.66 -1.57 28.45
CA THR A 26 3.30 -2.89 28.64
C THR A 26 4.77 -2.79 29.06
N GLY A 27 5.32 -1.59 29.18
CA GLY A 27 6.75 -1.39 29.47
C GLY A 27 7.66 -1.72 28.28
N ALA A 28 7.09 -2.03 27.13
CA ALA A 28 7.80 -2.25 25.87
C ALA A 28 8.30 -0.94 25.23
N ALA A 29 8.17 0.17 25.93
CA ALA A 29 8.59 1.51 25.48
C ALA A 29 10.08 1.60 25.11
N ASN A 30 10.90 0.68 25.61
CA ASN A 30 12.32 0.58 25.24
C ASN A 30 12.60 -0.34 24.07
N THR A 31 11.60 -1.03 23.52
CA THR A 31 11.69 -1.84 22.32
C THR A 31 10.81 -1.22 21.25
N THR A 32 11.39 -0.30 20.49
CA THR A 32 10.68 0.43 19.41
C THR A 32 10.13 -0.50 18.32
N GLU A 33 10.73 -1.66 18.14
CA GLU A 33 10.38 -2.57 17.05
C GLU A 33 9.01 -3.25 17.17
N PRO A 34 8.60 -3.87 18.30
CA PRO A 34 7.28 -4.50 18.39
C PRO A 34 6.12 -3.52 18.34
N SER A 35 6.28 -2.33 18.93
CA SER A 35 5.26 -1.29 18.91
C SER A 35 5.09 -0.69 17.50
N LEU A 36 6.19 -0.54 16.77
CA LEU A 36 6.16 -0.12 15.37
C LEU A 36 5.50 -1.17 14.49
N ALA A 37 5.86 -2.46 14.63
CA ALA A 37 5.26 -3.54 13.87
C ALA A 37 3.74 -3.63 14.08
N LEU A 38 3.29 -3.55 15.34
CA LEU A 38 1.87 -3.52 15.67
C LEU A 38 1.18 -2.25 15.14
N GLY A 39 1.85 -1.10 15.21
CA GLY A 39 1.37 0.16 14.64
C GLY A 39 1.14 0.08 13.14
N TYR A 40 2.10 -0.46 12.40
CA TYR A 40 1.95 -0.67 10.95
C TYR A 40 0.82 -1.64 10.63
N LEU A 41 0.70 -2.76 11.36
CA LEU A 41 -0.38 -3.72 11.14
C LEU A 41 -1.76 -3.07 11.34
N LEU A 42 -1.95 -2.37 12.45
CA LEU A 42 -3.21 -1.68 12.75
C LEU A 42 -3.49 -0.52 11.78
N ALA A 43 -2.44 0.17 11.31
CA ALA A 43 -2.55 1.20 10.30
C ALA A 43 -3.04 0.62 8.96
N VAL A 44 -2.48 -0.50 8.52
CA VAL A 44 -2.92 -1.19 7.29
C VAL A 44 -4.35 -1.69 7.41
N LEU A 45 -4.70 -2.33 8.53
CA LEU A 45 -6.06 -2.80 8.78
C LEU A 45 -7.07 -1.63 8.81
N GLY A 46 -6.72 -0.52 9.47
CA GLY A 46 -7.55 0.68 9.50
C GLY A 46 -7.69 1.33 8.11
N TRP A 47 -6.62 1.34 7.33
CA TRP A 47 -6.64 1.87 5.98
C TRP A 47 -7.53 1.03 5.04
N LEU A 48 -7.50 -0.30 5.15
CA LEU A 48 -8.35 -1.20 4.37
C LEU A 48 -9.84 -0.99 4.63
N ALA A 49 -10.23 -0.53 5.83
CA ALA A 49 -11.62 -0.21 6.16
C ALA A 49 -12.16 0.96 5.32
N GLY A 50 -11.31 1.93 4.99
CA GLY A 50 -11.72 3.13 4.23
C GLY A 50 -12.23 2.84 2.82
N PRO A 51 -11.50 2.15 1.95
CA PRO A 51 -11.96 1.77 0.61
C PRO A 51 -13.04 0.68 0.59
N GLY A 52 -13.40 0.09 1.72
CA GLY A 52 -14.42 -0.95 1.82
C GLY A 52 -13.87 -2.37 1.66
N GLY A 53 -12.59 -2.57 1.98
CA GLY A 53 -11.94 -3.88 1.89
C GLY A 53 -12.62 -4.96 2.75
N TYR A 54 -13.29 -4.56 3.84
CA TYR A 54 -14.05 -5.51 4.68
C TYR A 54 -15.50 -5.70 4.23
N ASP A 55 -16.04 -4.85 3.36
CA ASP A 55 -17.45 -4.93 2.95
C ASP A 55 -17.74 -6.29 2.28
N MET A 56 -16.80 -6.83 1.53
CA MET A 56 -16.91 -8.13 0.89
C MET A 56 -17.01 -9.26 1.93
N PHE A 57 -16.10 -9.30 2.90
CA PHE A 57 -16.09 -10.34 3.93
C PHE A 57 -17.35 -10.27 4.82
N ILE A 58 -17.76 -9.04 5.21
CA ILE A 58 -18.92 -8.84 6.05
C ILE A 58 -20.20 -9.25 5.29
N THR A 59 -20.33 -8.92 4.00
CA THR A 59 -21.49 -9.29 3.20
C THR A 59 -21.58 -10.80 2.97
N GLU A 60 -20.46 -11.48 2.72
CA GLU A 60 -20.41 -12.93 2.57
C GLU A 60 -20.75 -13.65 3.89
N TRP A 61 -20.16 -13.22 5.00
CA TRP A 61 -20.39 -13.83 6.31
C TRP A 61 -21.82 -13.60 6.83
N LEU A 62 -22.41 -12.44 6.53
CA LEU A 62 -23.76 -12.11 6.95
C LEU A 62 -24.83 -12.56 5.94
N GLY A 63 -24.46 -13.24 4.86
CA GLY A 63 -25.38 -13.72 3.83
C GLY A 63 -26.14 -12.60 3.11
N LYS A 64 -25.62 -11.37 3.12
CA LYS A 64 -26.21 -10.24 2.41
C LYS A 64 -25.85 -10.30 0.93
N PRO A 65 -26.75 -9.88 0.02
CA PRO A 65 -26.41 -9.80 -1.39
C PRO A 65 -25.22 -8.86 -1.60
N ARG A 66 -24.27 -9.31 -2.41
CA ARG A 66 -23.11 -8.47 -2.78
C ARG A 66 -23.62 -7.15 -3.39
N PRO A 67 -23.08 -6.01 -2.99
CA PRO A 67 -23.42 -4.74 -3.65
C PRO A 67 -23.07 -4.91 -5.13
N VAL A 68 -24.08 -4.74 -5.99
CA VAL A 68 -23.86 -4.80 -7.45
C VAL A 68 -22.93 -3.65 -7.83
N GLU A 69 -21.77 -3.98 -8.33
CA GLU A 69 -20.71 -3.03 -8.62
C GLU A 69 -20.94 -2.31 -9.95
N ASN A 70 -22.01 -1.53 -10.02
CA ASN A 70 -22.33 -0.65 -11.15
C ASN A 70 -21.61 0.70 -11.05
N GLN A 71 -20.34 0.69 -10.65
CA GLN A 71 -19.59 1.95 -10.59
C GLN A 71 -19.05 2.32 -11.96
N LYS A 72 -19.74 3.26 -12.60
CA LYS A 72 -19.30 3.89 -13.85
C LYS A 72 -18.33 5.04 -13.53
N GLY A 73 -17.29 5.21 -14.36
CA GLY A 73 -16.37 6.33 -14.27
C GLY A 73 -15.08 6.05 -13.50
N PHE A 74 -14.29 7.10 -13.33
CA PHE A 74 -12.94 7.05 -12.75
C PHE A 74 -12.93 6.59 -11.28
N ALA A 75 -14.05 6.74 -10.59
CA ALA A 75 -14.23 6.36 -9.20
C ALA A 75 -14.05 4.86 -8.92
N ARG A 76 -14.27 4.00 -9.92
CA ARG A 76 -14.10 2.54 -9.80
C ARG A 76 -12.67 2.12 -9.48
N TYR A 77 -11.69 2.90 -9.91
CA TYR A 77 -10.27 2.62 -9.69
C TYR A 77 -9.76 3.00 -8.29
N PHE A 78 -10.56 3.67 -7.48
CA PHE A 78 -10.21 4.07 -6.11
C PHE A 78 -11.04 3.35 -5.05
N ARG A 79 -11.79 2.32 -5.43
CA ARG A 79 -12.54 1.47 -4.52
C ARG A 79 -12.08 0.04 -4.64
N PHE A 80 -12.34 -0.72 -3.59
CA PHE A 80 -12.16 -2.16 -3.64
C PHE A 80 -13.05 -2.72 -4.75
N ASN A 81 -12.44 -3.42 -5.69
CA ASN A 81 -13.07 -3.96 -6.88
C ASN A 81 -12.54 -5.38 -7.08
N THR A 82 -13.40 -6.32 -7.43
CA THR A 82 -13.03 -7.70 -7.75
C THR A 82 -12.84 -7.92 -9.25
N ASP A 83 -13.28 -6.99 -10.10
CA ASP A 83 -13.08 -7.05 -11.56
C ASP A 83 -11.57 -7.02 -11.90
N HIS A 84 -11.08 -8.06 -12.56
CA HIS A 84 -9.68 -8.22 -12.95
C HIS A 84 -9.11 -7.01 -13.71
N LYS A 85 -9.93 -6.33 -14.54
CA LYS A 85 -9.51 -5.13 -15.28
C LYS A 85 -9.30 -3.95 -14.35
N GLY A 86 -10.20 -3.78 -13.37
CA GLY A 86 -10.09 -2.77 -12.35
C GLY A 86 -8.87 -2.97 -11.47
N VAL A 87 -8.69 -4.19 -10.99
CA VAL A 87 -7.54 -4.60 -10.15
C VAL A 87 -6.23 -4.44 -10.92
N GLY A 88 -6.16 -4.92 -12.17
CA GLY A 88 -4.97 -4.78 -13.01
C GLY A 88 -4.54 -3.33 -13.20
N VAL A 89 -5.48 -2.43 -13.46
CA VAL A 89 -5.19 -0.98 -13.59
C VAL A 89 -4.74 -0.39 -12.24
N GLN A 90 -5.34 -0.77 -11.12
CA GLN A 90 -4.90 -0.32 -9.80
C GLN A 90 -3.45 -0.72 -9.51
N TYR A 91 -3.06 -1.95 -9.84
CA TYR A 91 -1.67 -2.41 -9.73
C TYR A 91 -0.73 -1.59 -10.62
N LEU A 92 -1.09 -1.32 -11.87
CA LEU A 92 -0.26 -0.53 -12.79
C LEU A 92 -0.09 0.92 -12.32
N VAL A 93 -1.15 1.56 -11.84
CA VAL A 93 -1.06 2.92 -11.27
C VAL A 93 -0.17 2.93 -10.04
N THR A 94 -0.31 1.94 -9.16
CA THR A 94 0.53 1.78 -7.97
C THR A 94 1.99 1.57 -8.36
N PHE A 95 2.25 0.73 -9.36
CA PHE A 95 3.60 0.54 -9.91
C PHE A 95 4.23 1.85 -10.35
N PHE A 96 3.54 2.66 -11.16
CA PHE A 96 4.08 3.94 -11.62
C PHE A 96 4.33 4.91 -10.47
N ALA A 97 3.45 4.99 -9.48
CA ALA A 97 3.65 5.82 -8.31
C ALA A 97 4.89 5.37 -7.50
N LEU A 98 5.05 4.07 -7.27
CA LEU A 98 6.19 3.52 -6.55
C LEU A 98 7.50 3.63 -7.36
N LEU A 99 7.43 3.50 -8.67
CA LEU A 99 8.57 3.74 -9.56
C LEU A 99 9.09 5.18 -9.43
N LEU A 100 8.20 6.16 -9.36
CA LEU A 100 8.58 7.56 -9.12
C LEU A 100 9.23 7.74 -7.75
N VAL A 101 8.66 7.18 -6.70
CA VAL A 101 9.21 7.27 -5.34
C VAL A 101 10.58 6.59 -5.26
N GLY A 102 10.70 5.36 -5.77
CA GLY A 102 11.96 4.63 -5.83
C GLY A 102 13.01 5.35 -6.68
N GLY A 103 12.58 5.94 -7.80
CA GLY A 103 13.43 6.77 -8.66
C GLY A 103 13.96 8.02 -7.95
N LEU A 104 13.13 8.69 -7.15
CA LEU A 104 13.57 9.82 -6.33
C LEU A 104 14.63 9.40 -5.30
N PHE A 105 14.47 8.24 -4.65
CA PHE A 105 15.51 7.71 -3.77
C PHE A 105 16.82 7.43 -4.52
N ALA A 106 16.76 6.87 -5.72
CA ALA A 106 17.94 6.67 -6.58
C ALA A 106 18.63 7.99 -6.92
N MET A 107 17.86 9.02 -7.23
CA MET A 107 18.41 10.36 -7.53
C MET A 107 19.08 10.99 -6.30
N LEU A 108 18.53 10.81 -5.10
CA LEU A 108 19.14 11.26 -3.85
C LEU A 108 20.47 10.53 -3.59
N ILE A 109 20.49 9.20 -3.75
CA ILE A 109 21.71 8.38 -3.64
C ILE A 109 22.77 8.88 -4.63
N ARG A 110 22.39 9.14 -5.87
CA ARG A 110 23.29 9.63 -6.90
C ARG A 110 23.79 11.04 -6.58
N ALA A 111 22.94 11.92 -6.08
CA ALA A 111 23.31 13.27 -5.70
C ALA A 111 24.35 13.28 -4.56
N GLU A 112 24.21 12.40 -3.57
CA GLU A 112 25.18 12.24 -2.48
C GLU A 112 26.58 11.83 -3.00
N HIS A 113 26.64 11.09 -4.10
CA HIS A 113 27.90 10.65 -4.70
C HIS A 113 28.49 11.63 -5.73
N MET A 114 27.92 12.82 -5.90
CA MET A 114 28.46 13.82 -6.83
C MET A 114 29.70 14.53 -6.31
N GLY A 115 29.95 14.48 -5.00
CA GLY A 115 31.10 15.12 -4.36
C GLY A 115 31.94 14.14 -3.53
N PRO A 116 33.18 14.48 -3.19
CA PRO A 116 34.06 13.66 -2.38
C PRO A 116 33.70 13.64 -0.89
N THR A 117 32.82 14.53 -0.47
CA THR A 117 32.34 14.66 0.92
C THR A 117 30.85 14.45 0.99
N LYS A 118 30.38 13.90 2.12
CA LYS A 118 28.93 13.78 2.40
C LYS A 118 28.32 15.18 2.53
N THR A 119 27.35 15.48 1.68
CA THR A 119 26.86 16.87 1.53
C THR A 119 25.36 17.01 1.79
N ILE A 120 24.57 15.96 1.57
CA ILE A 120 23.12 16.06 1.55
C ILE A 120 22.49 15.28 2.72
N VAL A 121 23.00 14.07 3.00
CA VAL A 121 22.44 13.16 4.00
C VAL A 121 23.52 12.58 4.91
N ASP A 122 23.19 12.30 6.17
CA ASP A 122 24.09 11.59 7.07
C ASP A 122 24.15 10.08 6.73
N ALA A 123 25.07 9.35 7.38
CA ALA A 123 25.30 7.92 7.10
C ALA A 123 24.06 7.07 7.40
N ASN A 124 23.28 7.39 8.43
CA ASN A 124 22.07 6.65 8.78
C ASN A 124 20.97 6.93 7.76
N GLN A 125 20.76 8.18 7.41
CA GLN A 125 19.80 8.58 6.39
C GLN A 125 20.12 7.95 5.03
N TYR A 126 21.40 7.92 4.66
CA TYR A 126 21.84 7.26 3.43
C TYR A 126 21.48 5.77 3.44
N ASN A 127 21.75 5.05 4.54
CA ASN A 127 21.38 3.64 4.67
C ASN A 127 19.87 3.41 4.58
N TYR A 128 19.05 4.29 5.18
CA TYR A 128 17.60 4.22 5.03
C TYR A 128 17.15 4.43 3.59
N ILE A 129 17.66 5.45 2.92
CA ILE A 129 17.30 5.76 1.53
C ILE A 129 17.69 4.61 0.60
N MET A 130 18.89 4.05 0.78
CA MET A 130 19.38 2.93 -0.01
C MET A 130 18.52 1.67 0.21
N SER A 131 18.22 1.34 1.46
CA SER A 131 17.38 0.19 1.81
C SER A 131 15.96 0.35 1.28
N MET A 132 15.37 1.53 1.46
CA MET A 132 14.02 1.82 0.96
C MET A 132 13.97 1.83 -0.58
N HIS A 133 15.00 2.36 -1.25
CA HIS A 133 15.12 2.25 -2.70
C HIS A 133 15.08 0.79 -3.15
N GLY A 134 15.92 -0.08 -2.55
CA GLY A 134 15.98 -1.50 -2.88
C GLY A 134 14.64 -2.21 -2.66
N ILE A 135 14.01 -2.01 -1.51
CA ILE A 135 12.72 -2.63 -1.17
C ILE A 135 11.62 -2.15 -2.13
N VAL A 136 11.52 -0.84 -2.37
CA VAL A 136 10.48 -0.28 -3.24
C VAL A 136 10.66 -0.74 -4.68
N MET A 137 11.88 -0.75 -5.20
CA MET A 137 12.11 -1.11 -6.61
C MET A 137 11.98 -2.61 -6.85
N VAL A 138 12.49 -3.46 -5.97
CA VAL A 138 12.50 -4.92 -6.17
C VAL A 138 11.24 -5.58 -5.62
N ALA A 139 10.96 -5.42 -4.33
CA ALA A 139 9.87 -6.15 -3.70
C ALA A 139 8.48 -5.61 -4.08
N VAL A 140 8.33 -4.29 -4.16
CA VAL A 140 7.02 -3.67 -4.37
C VAL A 140 6.78 -3.37 -5.84
N ALA A 141 7.70 -2.67 -6.53
CA ALA A 141 7.49 -2.27 -7.92
C ALA A 141 7.41 -3.49 -8.86
N VAL A 142 8.32 -4.46 -8.71
CA VAL A 142 8.28 -5.68 -9.54
C VAL A 142 7.02 -6.49 -9.26
N ALA A 143 6.62 -6.67 -7.99
CA ALA A 143 5.41 -7.39 -7.64
C ALA A 143 4.15 -6.71 -8.20
N THR A 144 4.08 -5.38 -8.15
CA THR A 144 2.91 -4.65 -8.64
C THR A 144 2.81 -4.64 -10.16
N ILE A 145 3.92 -4.54 -10.90
CA ILE A 145 3.87 -4.62 -12.37
C ILE A 145 3.49 -6.03 -12.83
N THR A 146 4.08 -7.06 -12.22
CA THR A 146 3.77 -8.46 -12.55
C THR A 146 2.31 -8.77 -12.23
N GLY A 147 1.83 -8.40 -11.04
CA GLY A 147 0.44 -8.54 -10.63
C GLY A 147 -0.52 -7.75 -11.53
N GLY A 148 -0.14 -6.54 -11.96
CA GLY A 148 -0.93 -5.73 -12.87
C GLY A 148 -1.13 -6.37 -14.23
N PHE A 149 -0.06 -6.84 -14.86
CA PHE A 149 -0.15 -7.53 -16.15
C PHE A 149 -0.85 -8.89 -16.03
N ALA A 150 -0.55 -9.67 -14.99
CA ALA A 150 -1.19 -10.96 -14.79
C ALA A 150 -2.71 -10.81 -14.63
N ASN A 151 -3.18 -9.94 -13.74
CA ASN A 151 -4.61 -9.74 -13.53
C ASN A 151 -5.31 -9.15 -14.75
N PHE A 152 -4.66 -8.29 -15.51
CA PHE A 152 -5.27 -7.67 -16.67
C PHE A 152 -5.28 -8.58 -17.90
N LEU A 153 -4.14 -9.21 -18.22
CA LEU A 153 -3.95 -9.93 -19.50
C LEU A 153 -4.35 -11.39 -19.45
N VAL A 154 -4.07 -12.11 -18.36
CA VAL A 154 -4.29 -13.56 -18.31
C VAL A 154 -5.74 -13.94 -18.56
N PRO A 155 -6.76 -13.33 -17.92
CA PRO A 155 -8.15 -13.66 -18.22
C PRO A 155 -8.54 -13.41 -19.67
N ILE A 156 -8.04 -12.31 -20.23
CA ILE A 156 -8.30 -11.97 -21.64
C ILE A 156 -7.68 -13.01 -22.59
N MET A 157 -6.45 -13.46 -22.29
CA MET A 157 -5.73 -14.43 -23.12
C MET A 157 -6.37 -15.83 -23.09
N VAL A 158 -6.92 -16.23 -21.94
CA VAL A 158 -7.60 -17.54 -21.79
C VAL A 158 -9.09 -17.47 -22.07
N GLY A 159 -9.65 -16.29 -22.34
CA GLY A 159 -11.08 -16.10 -22.61
C GLY A 159 -11.96 -16.28 -21.37
N ALA A 160 -11.41 -16.14 -20.17
CA ALA A 160 -12.17 -16.19 -18.92
C ALA A 160 -12.84 -14.83 -18.65
N GLU A 161 -14.03 -14.88 -18.01
CA GLU A 161 -14.74 -13.65 -17.64
C GLU A 161 -14.04 -12.91 -16.48
N ASP A 162 -13.42 -13.65 -15.55
CA ASP A 162 -12.67 -13.12 -14.40
C ASP A 162 -11.54 -14.06 -13.98
N VAL A 163 -10.72 -13.63 -13.01
CA VAL A 163 -9.59 -14.40 -12.43
C VAL A 163 -10.04 -15.35 -11.32
N ALA A 164 -11.22 -15.15 -10.77
CA ALA A 164 -11.75 -15.92 -9.64
C ALA A 164 -12.34 -17.26 -10.09
#